data_1c996a48c0b03da327e53028fd00137e
#
_entry.id   1c996a48c0b03da327e53028fd00137e
#
_cell.length_a   1.000
_cell.length_b   1.000
_cell.length_c   1.000
_cell.angle_alpha   90.00
_cell.angle_beta   90.00
_cell.angle_gamma   90.00
#
_symmetry.space_group_name_H-M   'P 1'
#
loop_
_entity.id
_entity.type
_entity.pdbx_description
1 polymer ?
#
loop_
_entity_poly.entity_id
_entity_poly.type
_entity_poly.pdbx_seq_one_letter_code
_entity_poly.pdbx_strand_id
1 'polypeptide(L)'
;NLDSAKWVVGVDYTAAPTCATCHMGATRNQDSTHNVGERISWTNRPPVSVRPEVMDKKMGLASAELKWDKRRENMQDVCSACHTEEYVNNFYIQYDSLIELYNNKYALPGKELMAAAKPLLKQAKFSNKVEWTWFELWHHECRRARMAASMMAPDYTHWHGTYDLAKHWYTKFVPQLEDLIAKGNKAGGDKAKAADALQKKLDEILSNEDHKWYLGKK
;
A
#
# COMPACT_ATOMS: atom_id res chain seq x y z
N ASN A 1 -16.07 -26.39 13.01
CA ASN A 1 -14.95 -27.10 12.39
C ASN A 1 -15.23 -27.24 10.91
N LEU A 2 -14.61 -26.42 10.09
CA LEU A 2 -14.60 -26.56 8.64
C LEU A 2 -13.49 -27.57 8.28
N ASP A 3 -13.90 -28.78 7.92
CA ASP A 3 -12.96 -29.78 7.43
C ASP A 3 -12.75 -29.57 5.92
N SER A 4 -11.78 -28.70 5.59
CA SER A 4 -11.49 -28.33 4.21
C SER A 4 -11.04 -29.50 3.32
N ALA A 5 -10.58 -30.59 3.93
CA ALA A 5 -10.18 -31.79 3.19
C ALA A 5 -11.36 -32.53 2.53
N LYS A 6 -12.58 -32.20 2.94
CA LYS A 6 -13.81 -32.80 2.43
C LYS A 6 -14.60 -31.89 1.50
N TRP A 7 -14.10 -30.70 1.19
CA TRP A 7 -14.85 -29.76 0.34
C TRP A 7 -14.88 -30.20 -1.11
N VAL A 8 -16.08 -30.46 -1.59
CA VAL A 8 -16.32 -30.77 -2.99
C VAL A 8 -16.99 -29.57 -3.65
N VAL A 9 -16.35 -29.01 -4.67
CA VAL A 9 -16.89 -27.85 -5.40
C VAL A 9 -18.29 -28.20 -5.93
N GLY A 10 -19.26 -27.34 -5.61
CA GLY A 10 -20.66 -27.54 -5.98
C GLY A 10 -21.51 -28.35 -4.99
N VAL A 11 -20.90 -29.06 -4.04
CA VAL A 11 -21.60 -29.78 -2.95
C VAL A 11 -21.38 -29.07 -1.62
N ASP A 12 -20.13 -28.80 -1.30
CA ASP A 12 -19.71 -28.20 -0.03
C ASP A 12 -19.39 -26.71 -0.19
N TYR A 13 -19.74 -26.11 -1.29
CA TYR A 13 -19.46 -24.70 -1.57
C TYR A 13 -20.02 -23.75 -0.50
N THR A 14 -21.13 -24.12 0.11
CA THR A 14 -21.71 -23.38 1.24
C THR A 14 -20.89 -23.51 2.53
N ALA A 15 -20.00 -24.50 2.62
CA ALA A 15 -19.08 -24.68 3.75
C ALA A 15 -17.73 -23.97 3.54
N ALA A 16 -17.44 -23.49 2.33
CA ALA A 16 -16.24 -22.72 2.06
C ALA A 16 -16.19 -21.43 2.91
N PRO A 17 -15.02 -21.02 3.39
CA PRO A 17 -14.89 -19.80 4.17
C PRO A 17 -15.34 -18.61 3.35
N THR A 18 -16.17 -17.77 3.97
CA THR A 18 -16.63 -16.50 3.41
C THR A 18 -15.90 -15.34 4.07
N CYS A 19 -16.10 -14.12 3.58
CA CYS A 19 -15.60 -12.92 4.23
C CYS A 19 -16.03 -12.86 5.71
N ALA A 20 -17.29 -13.20 6.00
CA ALA A 20 -17.82 -13.23 7.36
C ALA A 20 -17.13 -14.30 8.24
N THR A 21 -16.79 -15.46 7.68
CA THR A 21 -16.07 -16.52 8.41
C THR A 21 -14.74 -16.01 8.95
N CYS A 22 -13.94 -15.34 8.11
CA CYS A 22 -12.62 -14.85 8.51
C CYS A 22 -12.70 -13.55 9.32
N HIS A 23 -13.60 -12.63 8.98
CA HIS A 23 -13.62 -11.31 9.59
C HIS A 23 -14.57 -11.17 10.77
N MET A 24 -15.56 -12.05 10.90
CA MET A 24 -16.63 -11.93 11.89
C MET A 24 -16.90 -13.22 12.67
N GLY A 25 -16.51 -14.38 12.14
CA GLY A 25 -16.83 -15.69 12.74
C GLY A 25 -16.10 -15.94 14.06
N ALA A 26 -16.66 -16.79 14.92
CA ALA A 26 -16.01 -17.26 16.13
C ALA A 26 -14.89 -18.25 15.81
N THR A 27 -13.86 -18.29 16.68
CA THR A 27 -12.83 -19.33 16.71
C THR A 27 -12.91 -20.07 18.06
N ARG A 28 -11.92 -20.90 18.37
CA ARG A 28 -11.80 -21.49 19.71
C ARG A 28 -11.45 -20.45 20.78
N ASN A 29 -10.78 -19.36 20.38
CA ASN A 29 -10.20 -18.38 21.28
C ASN A 29 -10.88 -17.00 21.18
N GLN A 30 -11.80 -16.81 20.24
CA GLN A 30 -12.47 -15.52 20.01
C GLN A 30 -13.95 -15.72 19.72
N ASP A 31 -14.76 -14.85 20.29
CA ASP A 31 -16.19 -14.76 19.97
C ASP A 31 -16.41 -14.16 18.57
N SER A 32 -17.61 -14.35 18.04
CA SER A 32 -18.03 -13.66 16.81
C SER A 32 -18.10 -12.14 17.05
N THR A 33 -17.76 -11.36 16.03
CA THR A 33 -17.77 -9.90 16.12
C THR A 33 -18.35 -9.28 14.86
N HIS A 34 -19.03 -8.13 15.00
CA HIS A 34 -19.39 -7.27 13.88
C HIS A 34 -18.35 -6.16 13.63
N ASN A 35 -17.34 -6.03 14.50
CA ASN A 35 -16.24 -5.12 14.32
C ASN A 35 -15.10 -5.78 13.54
N VAL A 36 -15.20 -5.79 12.22
CA VAL A 36 -14.18 -6.38 11.32
C VAL A 36 -12.78 -5.78 11.52
N GLY A 37 -12.69 -4.58 12.09
CA GLY A 37 -11.42 -3.91 12.38
C GLY A 37 -10.54 -4.66 13.37
N GLU A 38 -11.12 -5.49 14.25
CA GLU A 38 -10.39 -6.27 15.24
C GLU A 38 -9.45 -7.31 14.64
N ARG A 39 -9.62 -7.65 13.37
CA ARG A 39 -8.83 -8.64 12.63
C ARG A 39 -8.08 -8.05 11.43
N ILE A 40 -8.10 -6.72 11.26
CA ILE A 40 -7.39 -6.03 10.18
C ILE A 40 -6.09 -5.46 10.72
N SER A 41 -4.99 -6.15 10.47
CA SER A 41 -3.67 -5.64 10.80
C SER A 41 -3.13 -4.72 9.70
N TRP A 42 -2.70 -3.56 10.10
CA TRP A 42 -2.16 -2.55 9.22
C TRP A 42 -0.72 -2.25 9.65
N THR A 43 0.16 -3.19 9.40
CA THR A 43 1.60 -3.00 9.57
C THR A 43 2.12 -2.00 8.54
N ASN A 44 3.23 -2.10 8.05
CA ASN A 44 3.88 -1.30 7.02
C ASN A 44 2.92 -0.53 6.11
N ARG A 45 2.58 0.69 6.49
CA ARG A 45 1.65 1.53 5.73
C ARG A 45 2.41 2.57 4.92
N PRO A 46 1.86 2.99 3.78
CA PRO A 46 2.37 4.18 3.11
C PRO A 46 2.47 5.35 4.11
N PRO A 47 3.49 6.21 4.00
CA PRO A 47 3.74 7.28 4.97
C PRO A 47 2.59 8.26 5.18
N VAL A 48 1.62 8.28 4.26
CA VAL A 48 0.45 9.16 4.28
C VAL A 48 -0.81 8.50 4.86
N SER A 49 -0.76 7.23 5.22
CA SER A 49 -1.91 6.49 5.75
C SER A 49 -2.08 6.67 7.26
N VAL A 50 -3.32 6.61 7.75
CA VAL A 50 -3.65 6.65 9.18
C VAL A 50 -3.88 5.23 9.68
N ARG A 51 -3.40 4.89 10.88
CA ARG A 51 -3.57 3.57 11.48
C ARG A 51 -5.02 3.36 11.95
N PRO A 52 -5.56 2.11 11.90
CA PRO A 52 -6.93 1.81 12.31
C PRO A 52 -7.24 2.27 13.72
N GLU A 53 -6.36 2.01 14.68
CA GLU A 53 -6.55 2.39 16.08
C GLU A 53 -6.74 3.91 16.27
N VAL A 54 -6.14 4.72 15.41
CA VAL A 54 -6.32 6.18 15.43
C VAL A 54 -7.72 6.57 14.95
N MET A 55 -8.22 5.89 13.91
CA MET A 55 -9.57 6.13 13.41
C MET A 55 -10.62 5.59 14.37
N ASP A 56 -10.40 4.40 14.92
CA ASP A 56 -11.29 3.78 15.90
C ASP A 56 -11.45 4.67 17.15
N LYS A 57 -10.34 5.26 17.64
CA LYS A 57 -10.37 6.22 18.73
C LYS A 57 -11.23 7.45 18.40
N LYS A 58 -11.11 7.98 17.19
CA LYS A 58 -11.96 9.11 16.75
C LYS A 58 -13.44 8.77 16.68
N MET A 59 -13.77 7.50 16.43
CA MET A 59 -15.14 6.99 16.37
C MET A 59 -15.65 6.46 17.71
N GLY A 60 -14.83 6.49 18.78
CA GLY A 60 -15.20 5.99 20.10
C GLY A 60 -15.36 4.47 20.18
N LEU A 61 -14.70 3.70 19.31
CA LEU A 61 -14.79 2.25 19.28
C LEU A 61 -13.82 1.61 20.29
N ALA A 62 -14.24 0.54 20.95
CA ALA A 62 -13.41 -0.23 21.89
C ALA A 62 -12.15 -0.79 21.23
N SER A 63 -12.21 -1.13 19.94
CA SER A 63 -11.06 -1.59 19.15
C SER A 63 -9.94 -0.56 18.99
N ALA A 64 -10.13 0.69 19.44
CA ALA A 64 -9.05 1.69 19.52
C ALA A 64 -7.87 1.22 20.37
N GLU A 65 -8.11 0.41 21.39
CA GLU A 65 -7.07 -0.15 22.27
C GLU A 65 -6.32 -1.33 21.64
N LEU A 66 -6.84 -1.90 20.54
CA LEU A 66 -6.19 -2.98 19.81
C LEU A 66 -5.15 -2.42 18.84
N LYS A 67 -3.88 -2.61 19.15
CA LYS A 67 -2.78 -2.30 18.23
C LYS A 67 -2.76 -3.27 17.05
N TRP A 68 -2.01 -2.95 16.02
CA TRP A 68 -1.94 -3.72 14.79
C TRP A 68 -1.44 -5.17 14.98
N ASP A 69 -0.51 -5.38 15.91
CA ASP A 69 0.04 -6.69 16.28
C ASP A 69 -1.05 -7.60 16.85
N LYS A 70 -1.83 -7.10 17.80
CA LYS A 70 -2.95 -7.85 18.36
C LYS A 70 -4.03 -8.16 17.33
N ARG A 71 -4.33 -7.22 16.44
CA ARG A 71 -5.25 -7.46 15.32
C ARG A 71 -4.74 -8.54 14.36
N ARG A 72 -3.42 -8.60 14.15
CA ARG A 72 -2.77 -9.66 13.37
C ARG A 72 -2.88 -11.01 14.07
N GLU A 73 -2.59 -11.07 15.37
CA GLU A 73 -2.77 -12.29 16.16
C GLU A 73 -4.20 -12.81 16.09
N ASN A 74 -5.19 -11.92 16.19
CA ASN A 74 -6.58 -12.28 16.06
C ASN A 74 -6.90 -12.91 14.68
N MET A 75 -6.34 -12.39 13.59
CA MET A 75 -6.52 -12.98 12.27
C MET A 75 -5.70 -14.27 12.10
N GLN A 76 -4.50 -14.36 12.66
CA GLN A 76 -3.69 -15.59 12.63
C GLN A 76 -4.42 -16.74 13.34
N ASP A 77 -5.07 -16.47 14.46
CA ASP A 77 -5.91 -17.47 15.16
C ASP A 77 -7.04 -17.98 14.26
N VAL A 78 -7.69 -17.10 13.49
CA VAL A 78 -8.69 -17.51 12.48
C VAL A 78 -8.06 -18.39 11.40
N CYS A 79 -6.92 -17.98 10.84
CA CYS A 79 -6.23 -18.75 9.80
C CYS A 79 -5.82 -20.15 10.28
N SER A 80 -5.39 -20.24 11.53
CA SER A 80 -4.92 -21.49 12.16
C SER A 80 -6.04 -22.52 12.39
N ALA A 81 -7.30 -22.14 12.20
CA ALA A 81 -8.42 -23.09 12.19
C ALA A 81 -8.35 -24.07 11.01
N CYS A 82 -7.67 -23.69 9.89
CA CYS A 82 -7.60 -24.45 8.66
C CYS A 82 -6.17 -24.64 8.14
N HIS A 83 -5.25 -23.75 8.45
CA HIS A 83 -3.87 -23.73 7.95
C HIS A 83 -2.85 -23.99 9.05
N THR A 84 -1.67 -24.51 8.68
CA THR A 84 -0.54 -24.69 9.60
C THR A 84 0.07 -23.33 9.96
N GLU A 85 0.71 -23.26 11.12
CA GLU A 85 1.41 -22.06 11.59
C GLU A 85 2.45 -21.58 10.56
N GLU A 86 3.22 -22.52 9.99
CA GLU A 86 4.22 -22.19 8.96
C GLU A 86 3.60 -21.50 7.75
N TYR A 87 2.47 -21.99 7.24
CA TYR A 87 1.76 -21.38 6.12
C TYR A 87 1.32 -19.96 6.45
N VAL A 88 0.74 -19.77 7.64
CA VAL A 88 0.26 -18.44 8.09
C VAL A 88 1.41 -17.47 8.25
N ASN A 89 2.52 -17.89 8.86
CA ASN A 89 3.70 -17.06 9.05
C ASN A 89 4.34 -16.67 7.71
N ASN A 90 4.50 -17.61 6.79
CA ASN A 90 5.05 -17.35 5.45
C ASN A 90 4.17 -16.37 4.65
N PHE A 91 2.86 -16.44 4.78
CA PHE A 91 1.95 -15.47 4.18
C PHE A 91 2.25 -14.05 4.69
N TYR A 92 2.39 -13.86 6.00
CA TYR A 92 2.66 -12.53 6.56
C TYR A 92 4.06 -12.01 6.22
N ILE A 93 5.06 -12.87 6.11
CA ILE A 93 6.41 -12.48 5.64
C ILE A 93 6.32 -11.93 4.20
N GLN A 94 5.63 -12.61 3.31
CA GLN A 94 5.44 -12.15 1.93
C GLN A 94 4.63 -10.86 1.86
N TYR A 95 3.57 -10.76 2.64
CA TYR A 95 2.73 -9.58 2.70
C TYR A 95 3.50 -8.36 3.20
N ASP A 96 4.25 -8.48 4.28
CA ASP A 96 5.05 -7.38 4.82
C ASP A 96 6.17 -6.97 3.85
N SER A 97 6.85 -7.93 3.24
CA SER A 97 7.90 -7.67 2.24
C SER A 97 7.37 -6.89 1.03
N LEU A 98 6.16 -7.19 0.56
CA LEU A 98 5.52 -6.42 -0.51
C LEU A 98 5.30 -4.96 -0.11
N ILE A 99 4.82 -4.72 1.13
CA ILE A 99 4.56 -3.37 1.61
C ILE A 99 5.87 -2.59 1.82
N GLU A 100 6.91 -3.25 2.33
CA GLU A 100 8.24 -2.66 2.48
C GLU A 100 8.86 -2.29 1.14
N LEU A 101 8.79 -3.19 0.17
CA LEU A 101 9.23 -2.92 -1.20
C LEU A 101 8.52 -1.68 -1.77
N TYR A 102 7.21 -1.61 -1.64
CA TYR A 102 6.45 -0.45 -2.09
C TYR A 102 6.89 0.83 -1.37
N ASN A 103 7.01 0.79 -0.06
CA ASN A 103 7.38 1.97 0.74
C ASN A 103 8.77 2.48 0.35
N ASN A 104 9.75 1.59 0.27
CA ASN A 104 11.14 1.97 0.02
C ASN A 104 11.38 2.39 -1.42
N LYS A 105 10.77 1.69 -2.38
CA LYS A 105 11.00 1.96 -3.80
C LYS A 105 10.17 3.12 -4.34
N TYR A 106 8.93 3.32 -3.86
CA TYR A 106 8.02 4.28 -4.46
C TYR A 106 7.48 5.33 -3.48
N ALA A 107 6.96 4.91 -2.32
CA ALA A 107 6.22 5.83 -1.47
C ALA A 107 7.10 6.89 -0.79
N LEU A 108 8.23 6.48 -0.21
CA LEU A 108 9.17 7.41 0.41
C LEU A 108 9.84 8.31 -0.63
N PRO A 109 10.43 7.77 -1.72
CA PRO A 109 10.97 8.60 -2.79
C PRO A 109 9.96 9.55 -3.40
N GLY A 110 8.73 9.09 -3.68
CA GLY A 110 7.67 9.94 -4.24
C GLY A 110 7.26 11.07 -3.30
N LYS A 111 7.21 10.80 -1.99
CA LYS A 111 6.94 11.83 -0.97
C LYS A 111 8.04 12.90 -0.96
N GLU A 112 9.32 12.51 -1.06
CA GLU A 112 10.44 13.43 -1.14
C GLU A 112 10.40 14.27 -2.42
N LEU A 113 10.15 13.63 -3.56
CA LEU A 113 9.99 14.31 -4.85
C LEU A 113 8.83 15.34 -4.82
N MET A 114 7.68 14.96 -4.27
CA MET A 114 6.56 15.89 -4.14
C MET A 114 6.85 17.06 -3.18
N ALA A 115 7.62 16.82 -2.12
CA ALA A 115 8.08 17.89 -1.23
C ALA A 115 9.01 18.87 -1.97
N ALA A 116 9.96 18.36 -2.75
CA ALA A 116 10.86 19.18 -3.58
C ALA A 116 10.11 19.91 -4.70
N ALA A 117 9.08 19.29 -5.29
CA ALA A 117 8.27 19.89 -6.35
C ALA A 117 7.34 21.01 -5.84
N LYS A 118 7.00 21.04 -4.55
CA LYS A 118 6.01 21.95 -3.97
C LYS A 118 6.18 23.44 -4.37
N PRO A 119 7.39 24.03 -4.40
CA PRO A 119 7.57 25.42 -4.82
C PRO A 119 7.25 25.69 -6.29
N LEU A 120 7.22 24.66 -7.13
CA LEU A 120 6.93 24.75 -8.55
C LEU A 120 5.43 24.58 -8.87
N LEU A 121 4.67 24.03 -7.93
CA LEU A 121 3.24 23.77 -8.12
C LEU A 121 2.43 25.07 -8.08
N LYS A 122 1.27 25.05 -8.73
CA LYS A 122 0.23 26.07 -8.55
C LYS A 122 -0.38 25.94 -7.15
N GLN A 123 -0.86 27.05 -6.58
CA GLN A 123 -1.37 27.06 -5.20
C GLN A 123 -2.65 26.24 -5.00
N ALA A 124 -3.53 26.19 -6.00
CA ALA A 124 -4.75 25.39 -5.88
C ALA A 124 -4.43 23.90 -5.88
N LYS A 125 -4.81 23.21 -4.81
CA LYS A 125 -4.62 21.76 -4.68
C LYS A 125 -5.25 21.01 -5.83
N PHE A 126 -4.58 19.98 -6.30
CA PHE A 126 -5.00 19.14 -7.43
C PHE A 126 -5.20 19.89 -8.75
N SER A 127 -4.63 21.10 -8.89
CA SER A 127 -4.59 21.83 -10.18
C SER A 127 -3.41 21.43 -11.07
N ASN A 128 -2.49 20.63 -10.56
CA ASN A 128 -1.32 20.13 -11.27
C ASN A 128 -1.48 18.64 -11.56
N LYS A 129 -1.13 18.21 -12.77
CA LYS A 129 -1.24 16.79 -13.17
C LYS A 129 -0.47 15.85 -12.24
N VAL A 130 0.72 16.25 -11.82
CA VAL A 130 1.59 15.44 -10.94
C VAL A 130 0.96 15.15 -9.58
N GLU A 131 0.11 16.04 -9.05
CA GLU A 131 -0.60 15.81 -7.79
C GLU A 131 -1.61 14.67 -7.91
N TRP A 132 -2.33 14.61 -9.06
CA TRP A 132 -3.24 13.51 -9.35
C TRP A 132 -2.51 12.20 -9.56
N THR A 133 -1.41 12.21 -10.32
CA THR A 133 -0.60 11.01 -10.54
C THR A 133 -0.02 10.51 -9.21
N TRP A 134 0.50 11.41 -8.36
CA TRP A 134 0.96 11.05 -7.02
C TRP A 134 -0.16 10.46 -6.17
N PHE A 135 -1.35 11.05 -6.20
CA PHE A 135 -2.52 10.53 -5.49
C PHE A 135 -2.89 9.12 -5.98
N GLU A 136 -2.89 8.88 -7.28
CA GLU A 136 -3.12 7.53 -7.84
C GLU A 136 -2.08 6.52 -7.34
N LEU A 137 -0.79 6.84 -7.39
CA LEU A 137 0.29 5.94 -6.99
C LEU A 137 0.16 5.45 -5.55
N TRP A 138 -0.17 6.32 -4.60
CA TRP A 138 -0.29 5.91 -3.20
C TRP A 138 -1.70 5.52 -2.79
N HIS A 139 -2.73 6.13 -3.39
CA HIS A 139 -4.12 5.90 -2.99
C HIS A 139 -4.76 4.75 -3.76
N HIS A 140 -4.52 4.63 -5.07
CA HIS A 140 -5.10 3.56 -5.87
C HIS A 140 -4.18 2.34 -5.95
N GLU A 141 -3.03 2.45 -6.60
CA GLU A 141 -2.16 1.31 -6.90
C GLU A 141 -1.63 0.66 -5.63
N CYS A 142 -1.12 1.46 -4.69
CA CYS A 142 -0.66 0.94 -3.40
C CYS A 142 -1.78 0.25 -2.62
N ARG A 143 -2.97 0.85 -2.58
CA ARG A 143 -4.10 0.24 -1.86
C ARG A 143 -4.55 -1.05 -2.54
N ARG A 144 -4.58 -1.09 -3.87
CA ARG A 144 -4.88 -2.30 -4.64
C ARG A 144 -3.87 -3.39 -4.35
N ALA A 145 -2.58 -3.10 -4.44
CA ALA A 145 -1.52 -4.05 -4.12
C ALA A 145 -1.66 -4.59 -2.69
N ARG A 146 -1.75 -3.69 -1.71
CA ARG A 146 -1.82 -4.06 -0.31
C ARG A 146 -3.09 -4.81 0.06
N MET A 147 -4.26 -4.30 -0.34
CA MET A 147 -5.53 -4.93 0.01
C MET A 147 -5.71 -6.27 -0.70
N ALA A 148 -5.33 -6.35 -1.97
CA ALA A 148 -5.40 -7.60 -2.72
C ALA A 148 -4.43 -8.65 -2.15
N ALA A 149 -3.20 -8.26 -1.79
CA ALA A 149 -2.25 -9.15 -1.15
C ALA A 149 -2.78 -9.66 0.21
N SER A 150 -3.38 -8.77 1.02
CA SER A 150 -3.98 -9.15 2.30
C SER A 150 -5.16 -10.11 2.15
N MET A 151 -5.84 -10.08 1.01
CA MET A 151 -6.97 -10.96 0.66
C MET A 151 -6.54 -12.17 -0.18
N MET A 152 -5.24 -12.45 -0.26
CA MET A 152 -4.68 -13.57 -1.03
C MET A 152 -5.10 -13.58 -2.51
N ALA A 153 -5.15 -12.40 -3.13
CA ALA A 153 -5.49 -12.21 -4.55
C ALA A 153 -4.25 -11.86 -5.37
N PRO A 154 -3.36 -12.82 -5.69
CA PRO A 154 -2.05 -12.54 -6.30
C PRO A 154 -2.15 -11.93 -7.69
N ASP A 155 -3.10 -12.36 -8.50
CA ASP A 155 -3.31 -11.83 -9.85
C ASP A 155 -3.69 -10.33 -9.82
N TYR A 156 -4.65 -9.98 -8.98
CA TYR A 156 -5.05 -8.58 -8.84
C TYR A 156 -3.93 -7.71 -8.24
N THR A 157 -3.19 -8.25 -7.27
CA THR A 157 -2.01 -7.61 -6.67
C THR A 157 -0.96 -7.31 -7.75
N HIS A 158 -0.70 -8.28 -8.63
CA HIS A 158 0.28 -8.14 -9.70
C HIS A 158 -0.16 -7.06 -10.72
N TRP A 159 -1.31 -7.25 -11.37
CA TRP A 159 -1.71 -6.42 -12.52
C TRP A 159 -2.22 -5.03 -12.13
N HIS A 160 -3.09 -4.95 -11.13
CA HIS A 160 -3.73 -3.70 -10.73
C HIS A 160 -3.05 -2.99 -9.56
N GLY A 161 -2.07 -3.64 -8.96
CA GLY A 161 -1.24 -3.07 -7.91
C GLY A 161 0.16 -2.75 -8.41
N THR A 162 1.05 -3.74 -8.38
CA THR A 162 2.49 -3.52 -8.61
C THR A 162 2.84 -3.14 -10.05
N TYR A 163 2.19 -3.74 -11.05
CA TYR A 163 2.42 -3.41 -12.46
C TYR A 163 1.94 -1.99 -12.78
N ASP A 164 0.70 -1.65 -12.42
CA ASP A 164 0.18 -0.30 -12.66
C ASP A 164 0.99 0.76 -11.91
N LEU A 165 1.42 0.47 -10.68
CA LEU A 165 2.31 1.33 -9.91
C LEU A 165 3.61 1.62 -10.67
N ALA A 166 4.34 0.59 -11.08
CA ALA A 166 5.59 0.74 -11.80
C ALA A 166 5.39 1.47 -13.13
N LYS A 167 4.37 1.09 -13.90
CA LYS A 167 4.02 1.74 -15.16
C LYS A 167 3.76 3.23 -14.97
N HIS A 168 2.91 3.61 -14.02
CA HIS A 168 2.57 5.01 -13.81
C HIS A 168 3.72 5.82 -13.22
N TRP A 169 4.57 5.21 -12.39
CA TRP A 169 5.77 5.85 -11.88
C TRP A 169 6.68 6.31 -13.03
N TYR A 170 7.04 5.38 -13.92
CA TYR A 170 8.02 5.68 -14.97
C TYR A 170 7.43 6.37 -16.21
N THR A 171 6.13 6.17 -16.51
CA THR A 171 5.52 6.74 -17.73
C THR A 171 4.70 7.99 -17.49
N LYS A 172 4.39 8.32 -16.22
CA LYS A 172 3.60 9.51 -15.88
C LYS A 172 4.30 10.38 -14.83
N PHE A 173 4.62 9.83 -13.66
CA PHE A 173 5.09 10.62 -12.52
C PHE A 173 6.46 11.26 -12.81
N VAL A 174 7.46 10.45 -13.19
CA VAL A 174 8.80 10.95 -13.53
C VAL A 174 8.74 11.99 -14.66
N PRO A 175 8.13 11.71 -15.85
CA PRO A 175 8.03 12.72 -16.91
C PRO A 175 7.30 14.02 -16.51
N GLN A 176 6.31 13.94 -15.62
CA GLN A 176 5.62 15.14 -15.13
C GLN A 176 6.50 15.98 -14.20
N LEU A 177 7.40 15.36 -13.44
CA LEU A 177 8.40 16.08 -12.64
C LEU A 177 9.45 16.74 -13.55
N GLU A 178 9.93 16.05 -14.59
CA GLU A 178 10.82 16.61 -15.60
C GLU A 178 10.21 17.82 -16.30
N ASP A 179 8.92 17.76 -16.63
CA ASP A 179 8.16 18.86 -17.21
C ASP A 179 8.05 20.08 -16.26
N LEU A 180 7.90 19.82 -14.95
CA LEU A 180 7.92 20.88 -13.93
C LEU A 180 9.30 21.53 -13.81
N ILE A 181 10.38 20.74 -13.87
CA ILE A 181 11.76 21.21 -13.86
C ILE A 181 12.01 22.12 -15.06
N ALA A 182 11.66 21.66 -16.25
CA ALA A 182 11.83 22.44 -17.48
C ALA A 182 11.09 23.79 -17.43
N LYS A 183 9.86 23.80 -16.92
CA LYS A 183 9.07 25.01 -16.73
C LYS A 183 9.67 25.95 -15.69
N GLY A 184 10.18 25.40 -14.58
CA GLY A 184 10.83 26.16 -13.52
C GLY A 184 12.10 26.84 -14.01
N ASN A 185 12.94 26.13 -14.76
CA ASN A 185 14.17 26.67 -15.36
C ASN A 185 13.85 27.79 -16.36
N LYS A 186 12.83 27.61 -17.19
CA LYS A 186 12.38 28.65 -18.13
C LYS A 186 11.84 29.91 -17.45
N ALA A 187 11.23 29.77 -16.26
CA ALA A 187 10.69 30.90 -15.50
C ALA A 187 11.78 31.74 -14.82
N GLY A 188 12.95 31.14 -14.54
CA GLY A 188 14.06 31.83 -13.92
C GLY A 188 13.90 32.11 -12.41
N GLY A 189 14.83 32.83 -11.82
CA GLY A 189 14.79 33.29 -10.44
C GLY A 189 14.60 32.15 -9.42
N ASP A 190 13.71 32.33 -8.46
CA ASP A 190 13.46 31.32 -7.41
C ASP A 190 12.82 30.03 -7.94
N LYS A 191 12.13 30.11 -9.08
CA LYS A 191 11.60 28.92 -9.76
C LYS A 191 12.70 28.05 -10.35
N ALA A 192 13.74 28.67 -10.92
CA ALA A 192 14.91 27.92 -11.41
C ALA A 192 15.67 27.24 -10.26
N LYS A 193 15.89 27.93 -9.14
CA LYS A 193 16.50 27.32 -7.95
C LYS A 193 15.69 26.10 -7.42
N ALA A 194 14.37 26.22 -7.41
CA ALA A 194 13.49 25.13 -7.00
C ALA A 194 13.53 23.97 -8.01
N ALA A 195 13.65 24.27 -9.31
CA ALA A 195 13.80 23.27 -10.37
C ALA A 195 15.13 22.51 -10.24
N ASP A 196 16.23 23.22 -9.96
CA ASP A 196 17.55 22.60 -9.71
C ASP A 196 17.52 21.66 -8.49
N ALA A 197 16.86 22.08 -7.41
CA ALA A 197 16.70 21.25 -6.23
C ALA A 197 15.89 19.99 -6.50
N LEU A 198 14.79 20.10 -7.26
CA LEU A 198 13.98 18.96 -7.68
C LEU A 198 14.77 18.04 -8.63
N GLN A 199 15.49 18.59 -9.60
CA GLN A 199 16.35 17.81 -10.51
C GLN A 199 17.36 16.98 -9.72
N LYS A 200 18.09 17.61 -8.80
CA LYS A 200 19.08 16.91 -7.96
C LYS A 200 18.45 15.74 -7.19
N LYS A 201 17.26 15.96 -6.61
CA LYS A 201 16.56 14.91 -5.88
C LYS A 201 16.07 13.79 -6.81
N LEU A 202 15.60 14.13 -8.00
CA LEU A 202 15.19 13.15 -9.01
C LEU A 202 16.37 12.30 -9.48
N ASP A 203 17.51 12.93 -9.77
CA ASP A 203 18.73 12.24 -10.19
C ASP A 203 19.25 11.31 -9.09
N GLU A 204 19.24 11.74 -7.83
CA GLU A 204 19.61 10.91 -6.67
C GLU A 204 18.75 9.65 -6.61
N ILE A 205 17.44 9.78 -6.73
CA ILE A 205 16.51 8.66 -6.66
C ILE A 205 16.65 7.74 -7.87
N LEU A 206 16.68 8.28 -9.08
CA LEU A 206 16.77 7.47 -10.31
C LEU A 206 18.13 6.78 -10.48
N SER A 207 19.18 7.24 -9.80
CA SER A 207 20.51 6.63 -9.86
C SER A 207 20.73 5.54 -8.81
N ASN A 208 19.82 5.34 -7.86
CA ASN A 208 19.94 4.28 -6.85
C ASN A 208 19.68 2.88 -7.45
N GLU A 209 20.00 1.83 -6.69
CA GLU A 209 19.88 0.42 -7.12
C GLU A 209 18.46 0.05 -7.58
N ASP A 210 17.44 0.64 -6.97
CA ASP A 210 16.03 0.34 -7.28
C ASP A 210 15.57 0.91 -8.62
N HIS A 211 16.20 1.99 -9.10
CA HIS A 211 15.73 2.77 -10.24
C HIS A 211 16.74 2.93 -11.37
N LYS A 212 18.03 2.66 -11.13
CA LYS A 212 19.12 2.90 -12.11
C LYS A 212 18.91 2.28 -13.48
N TRP A 213 18.20 1.15 -13.53
CA TRP A 213 17.85 0.47 -14.78
C TRP A 213 17.03 1.35 -15.72
N TYR A 214 16.22 2.27 -15.18
CA TYR A 214 15.42 3.21 -15.97
C TYR A 214 16.32 4.18 -16.76
N LEU A 215 17.49 4.49 -16.23
CA LEU A 215 18.51 5.31 -16.91
C LEU A 215 19.41 4.48 -17.84
N GLY A 216 19.11 3.21 -18.10
CA GLY A 216 19.94 2.30 -18.88
C GLY A 216 21.26 1.90 -18.19
N LYS A 217 21.39 2.15 -16.89
CA LYS A 217 22.55 1.74 -16.08
C LYS A 217 22.34 0.33 -15.53
N LYS A 218 23.42 -0.47 -15.57
CA LYS A 218 23.44 -1.81 -14.98
C LYS A 218 23.90 -1.78 -13.53
#